data_9aba8f2dc3fcf0a203dd20aad33aa966
#
_entry.id   9aba8f2dc3fcf0a203dd20aad33aa966
#
_cell.length_a   1.000
_cell.length_b   1.000
_cell.length_c   1.000
_cell.angle_alpha   90.00
_cell.angle_beta   90.00
_cell.angle_gamma   90.00
#
_symmetry.space_group_name_H-M   'P 1'
#
loop_
_entity.id
_entity.type
_entity.pdbx_description
1 polymer ?
#
loop_
_entity_poly.entity_id
_entity_poly.type
_entity_poly.pdbx_seq_one_letter_code
_entity_poly.pdbx_strand_id
1 'polypeptide(L)'
;MLLCIFDSCFLIRLFHAVVEMGRVVRAQRKGAGGIFKSHTAKRQGAAKIRPLDYAERNGYIRGLVKSIVHDPGRGAPLAKVVFRNPYKYGQVEETFIATEGMFTGQFVYCGKKGM
;
A
#
# COMPACT_ATOMS: atom_id res chain seq x y z
N MET A 1 27.70 -42.61 -6.48
CA MET A 1 27.78 -41.18 -6.25
C MET A 1 26.66 -40.45 -7.06
N LEU A 2 25.38 -40.83 -6.76
CA LEU A 2 24.22 -40.34 -7.54
C LEU A 2 22.94 -40.31 -6.70
N LEU A 3 23.05 -39.91 -5.41
CA LEU A 3 21.92 -39.94 -4.47
C LEU A 3 21.64 -38.61 -3.71
N CYS A 4 22.25 -37.48 -4.11
CA CYS A 4 22.09 -36.23 -3.37
C CYS A 4 21.37 -35.10 -4.14
N ILE A 5 20.80 -35.36 -5.32
CA ILE A 5 20.17 -34.25 -6.11
C ILE A 5 18.63 -34.24 -6.00
N PHE A 6 18.02 -35.30 -5.46
CA PHE A 6 16.56 -35.41 -5.41
C PHE A 6 15.89 -34.72 -4.21
N ASP A 7 16.62 -34.46 -3.12
CA ASP A 7 16.00 -33.94 -1.89
C ASP A 7 15.78 -32.41 -1.92
N SER A 8 16.59 -31.69 -2.66
CA SER A 8 16.50 -30.22 -2.70
C SER A 8 15.25 -29.72 -3.42
N CYS A 9 14.79 -30.43 -4.44
CA CYS A 9 13.62 -30.05 -5.22
C CYS A 9 12.30 -30.34 -4.49
N PHE A 10 12.29 -31.38 -3.66
CA PHE A 10 11.13 -31.76 -2.86
C PHE A 10 10.91 -30.78 -1.68
N LEU A 11 11.98 -30.35 -1.03
CA LEU A 11 11.95 -29.32 0.02
C LEU A 11 11.48 -27.97 -0.50
N ILE A 12 11.92 -27.55 -1.68
CA ILE A 12 11.49 -26.28 -2.31
C ILE A 12 10.00 -26.34 -2.68
N ARG A 13 9.49 -27.46 -3.16
CA ARG A 13 8.04 -27.63 -3.41
C ARG A 13 7.22 -27.64 -2.14
N LEU A 14 7.71 -28.25 -1.05
CA LEU A 14 7.02 -28.20 0.24
C LEU A 14 6.98 -26.79 0.83
N PHE A 15 8.06 -26.03 0.68
CA PHE A 15 8.11 -24.63 1.13
C PHE A 15 7.16 -23.73 0.33
N HIS A 16 7.02 -23.99 -0.96
CA HIS A 16 6.08 -23.23 -1.81
C HIS A 16 4.62 -23.52 -1.44
N ALA A 17 4.29 -24.78 -1.16
CA ALA A 17 2.95 -25.17 -0.74
C ALA A 17 2.56 -24.59 0.63
N VAL A 18 3.51 -24.44 1.55
CA VAL A 18 3.25 -23.88 2.89
C VAL A 18 3.00 -22.36 2.82
N VAL A 19 3.65 -21.65 1.89
CA VAL A 19 3.46 -20.20 1.71
C VAL A 19 2.08 -19.88 1.11
N GLU A 20 1.53 -20.73 0.27
CA GLU A 20 0.21 -20.52 -0.33
C GLU A 20 -0.95 -20.77 0.68
N MET A 21 -0.80 -21.70 1.61
CA MET A 21 -1.84 -22.02 2.60
C MET A 21 -2.08 -20.93 3.66
N GLY A 22 -1.13 -20.04 3.89
CA GLY A 22 -1.24 -18.99 4.92
C GLY A 22 -2.24 -17.87 4.61
N ARG A 23 -2.68 -17.68 3.37
CA ARG A 23 -3.62 -16.62 2.97
C ARG A 23 -5.09 -17.02 3.01
N VAL A 24 -5.41 -18.28 2.89
CA VAL A 24 -6.78 -18.80 2.76
C VAL A 24 -7.54 -18.74 4.09
N VAL A 25 -6.87 -18.93 5.21
CA VAL A 25 -7.49 -19.05 6.53
C VAL A 25 -8.19 -17.76 7.00
N ARG A 26 -7.69 -16.58 6.65
CA ARG A 26 -8.31 -15.32 7.03
C ARG A 26 -9.62 -15.02 6.29
N ALA A 27 -9.77 -15.46 5.06
CA ALA A 27 -10.98 -15.25 4.28
C ALA A 27 -12.15 -16.11 4.79
N GLN A 28 -11.90 -17.32 5.26
CA GLN A 28 -12.92 -18.24 5.76
C GLN A 28 -13.48 -17.86 7.15
N ARG A 29 -12.75 -17.03 7.93
CA ARG A 29 -13.20 -16.58 9.26
C ARG A 29 -14.17 -15.40 9.23
N LYS A 30 -14.54 -14.93 8.06
CA LYS A 30 -15.45 -13.78 7.87
C LYS A 30 -16.93 -14.17 7.74
N GLY A 31 -17.30 -15.39 8.14
CA GLY A 31 -18.67 -15.87 8.10
C GLY A 31 -19.61 -15.08 9.02
N ALA A 32 -20.92 -15.25 8.83
CA ALA A 32 -21.94 -14.62 9.65
C ALA A 32 -21.80 -15.02 11.12
N GLY A 33 -21.80 -14.04 12.03
CA GLY A 33 -21.71 -14.25 13.48
C GLY A 33 -20.29 -14.37 14.06
N GLY A 34 -19.24 -14.28 13.25
CA GLY A 34 -17.85 -14.30 13.72
C GLY A 34 -17.38 -12.98 14.31
N ILE A 35 -16.35 -13.06 15.17
CA ILE A 35 -15.62 -11.91 15.70
C ILE A 35 -14.95 -11.11 14.57
N PHE A 36 -14.63 -11.78 13.44
CA PHE A 36 -13.94 -11.21 12.30
C PHE A 36 -14.92 -10.55 11.31
N LYS A 37 -15.19 -9.28 11.51
CA LYS A 37 -16.12 -8.49 10.66
C LYS A 37 -15.43 -7.68 9.56
N SER A 38 -14.11 -7.80 9.38
CA SER A 38 -13.41 -7.02 8.38
C SER A 38 -13.63 -7.58 6.97
N HIS A 39 -14.26 -6.79 6.11
CA HIS A 39 -14.33 -7.02 4.68
C HIS A 39 -13.24 -6.20 4.00
N THR A 40 -12.41 -6.85 3.17
CA THR A 40 -11.31 -6.19 2.45
C THR A 40 -11.58 -6.02 0.95
N ALA A 41 -12.74 -6.52 0.48
CA ALA A 41 -13.14 -6.33 -0.90
C ALA A 41 -13.39 -4.84 -1.21
N LYS A 42 -13.04 -4.43 -2.42
CA LYS A 42 -13.23 -3.07 -2.94
C LYS A 42 -12.48 -1.95 -2.19
N ARG A 43 -11.55 -2.27 -1.30
CA ARG A 43 -10.71 -1.27 -0.66
C ARG A 43 -9.71 -0.67 -1.64
N GLN A 44 -9.44 0.63 -1.48
CA GLN A 44 -8.54 1.39 -2.35
C GLN A 44 -7.05 1.21 -2.01
N GLY A 45 -6.74 0.39 -1.02
CA GLY A 45 -5.38 0.15 -0.55
C GLY A 45 -5.09 0.79 0.80
N ALA A 46 -3.85 0.70 1.22
CA ALA A 46 -3.41 1.27 2.49
C ALA A 46 -3.04 2.74 2.31
N ALA A 47 -3.68 3.61 3.08
CA ALA A 47 -3.20 4.99 3.22
C ALA A 47 -1.90 4.99 4.01
N LYS A 48 -0.85 5.51 3.44
CA LYS A 48 0.48 5.61 4.05
C LYS A 48 1.06 6.98 3.78
N ILE A 49 1.74 7.51 4.79
CA ILE A 49 2.62 8.66 4.57
C ILE A 49 3.77 8.20 3.68
N ARG A 50 4.21 9.05 2.79
CA ARG A 50 5.34 8.83 1.90
C ARG A 50 6.59 8.44 2.70
N PRO A 51 7.39 7.46 2.24
CA PRO A 51 8.65 7.13 2.90
C PRO A 51 9.61 8.32 2.86
N LEU A 52 10.28 8.56 3.97
CA LEU A 52 11.22 9.66 4.11
C LEU A 52 12.46 9.40 3.24
N ASP A 53 12.58 10.10 2.15
CA ASP A 53 13.71 10.06 1.24
C ASP A 53 14.70 11.24 1.41
N TYR A 54 15.74 11.28 0.60
CA TYR A 54 16.74 12.35 0.65
C TYR A 54 16.11 13.72 0.36
N ALA A 55 15.21 13.80 -0.59
CA ALA A 55 14.57 15.06 -0.98
C ALA A 55 13.68 15.62 0.13
N GLU A 56 12.95 14.77 0.86
CA GLU A 56 12.17 15.20 2.01
C GLU A 56 13.02 15.64 3.19
N ARG A 57 14.17 14.96 3.42
CA ARG A 57 15.07 15.31 4.53
C ARG A 57 15.73 16.67 4.34
N ASN A 58 16.12 16.99 3.13
CA ASN A 58 16.93 18.18 2.82
C ASN A 58 16.15 19.32 2.18
N GLY A 59 14.95 19.05 1.72
CA GLY A 59 14.10 20.01 1.05
C GLY A 59 12.63 19.67 1.22
N TYR A 60 11.93 19.70 0.10
CA TYR A 60 10.53 19.28 0.01
C TYR A 60 10.23 18.69 -1.37
N ILE A 61 9.17 17.90 -1.42
CA ILE A 61 8.61 17.40 -2.68
C ILE A 61 7.17 17.88 -2.79
N ARG A 62 6.82 18.36 -3.97
CA ARG A 62 5.47 18.82 -4.30
C ARG A 62 4.69 17.68 -4.95
N GLY A 63 3.53 17.37 -4.40
CA GLY A 63 2.54 16.47 -4.97
C GLY A 63 1.30 17.24 -5.44
N LEU A 64 0.58 16.65 -6.37
CA LEU A 64 -0.69 17.14 -6.88
C LEU A 64 -1.80 16.17 -6.49
N VAL A 65 -2.86 16.65 -5.85
CA VAL A 65 -4.05 15.86 -5.57
C VAL A 65 -4.79 15.57 -6.88
N LYS A 66 -4.75 14.32 -7.33
CA LYS A 66 -5.38 13.88 -8.57
C LYS A 66 -6.86 13.61 -8.41
N SER A 67 -7.23 12.89 -7.36
CA SER A 67 -8.62 12.52 -7.08
C SER A 67 -8.83 12.24 -5.60
N ILE A 68 -10.08 12.40 -5.16
CA ILE A 68 -10.52 12.01 -3.82
C ILE A 68 -11.48 10.86 -3.98
N VAL A 69 -11.24 9.75 -3.27
CA VAL A 69 -11.96 8.49 -3.44
C VAL A 69 -12.46 7.98 -2.09
N HIS A 70 -13.68 7.49 -2.07
CA HIS A 70 -14.23 6.81 -0.89
C HIS A 70 -13.60 5.42 -0.72
N ASP A 71 -13.16 5.12 0.50
CA ASP A 71 -12.61 3.80 0.85
C ASP A 71 -13.62 3.03 1.72
N PRO A 72 -14.13 1.87 1.26
CA PRO A 72 -15.05 1.05 2.05
C PRO A 72 -14.44 0.62 3.38
N GLY A 73 -15.14 0.86 4.48
CA GLY A 73 -14.67 0.55 5.83
C GLY A 73 -13.82 1.64 6.50
N ARG A 74 -13.69 2.80 5.87
CA ARG A 74 -13.00 3.98 6.41
C ARG A 74 -13.95 5.18 6.40
N GLY A 75 -14.02 5.93 7.51
CA GLY A 75 -14.83 7.14 7.58
C GLY A 75 -14.26 8.29 6.77
N ALA A 76 -12.94 8.48 6.80
CA ALA A 76 -12.26 9.53 6.04
C ALA A 76 -12.05 9.09 4.57
N PRO A 77 -12.26 9.98 3.59
CA PRO A 77 -11.93 9.71 2.19
C PRO A 77 -10.42 9.63 1.99
N LEU A 78 -9.99 9.02 0.90
CA LEU A 78 -8.59 8.94 0.50
C LEU A 78 -8.31 9.89 -0.66
N ALA A 79 -7.18 10.58 -0.58
CA ALA A 79 -6.65 11.41 -1.64
C ALA A 79 -5.55 10.66 -2.39
N LYS A 80 -5.66 10.55 -3.70
CA LYS A 80 -4.60 10.06 -4.58
C LYS A 80 -3.73 11.23 -4.99
N VAL A 81 -2.50 11.24 -4.52
CA VAL A 81 -1.53 12.31 -4.74
C VAL A 81 -0.43 11.82 -5.65
N VAL A 82 -0.17 12.56 -6.69
CA VAL A 82 0.85 12.25 -7.68
C VAL A 82 2.10 13.09 -7.42
N PHE A 83 3.22 12.41 -7.24
CA PHE A 83 4.54 13.02 -7.08
C PHE A 83 5.42 12.74 -8.29
N ARG A 84 6.32 13.66 -8.61
CA ARG A 84 7.40 13.40 -9.54
C ARG A 84 8.42 12.48 -8.88
N ASN A 85 8.81 11.41 -9.56
CA ASN A 85 9.87 10.55 -9.05
C ASN A 85 11.23 11.26 -9.18
N PRO A 86 11.99 11.44 -8.07
CA PRO A 86 13.28 12.12 -8.13
C PRO A 86 14.40 11.28 -8.75
N TYR A 87 14.24 9.95 -8.82
CA TYR A 87 15.28 9.01 -9.25
C TYR A 87 15.11 8.49 -10.66
N LYS A 88 13.86 8.41 -11.14
CA LYS A 88 13.52 7.88 -12.46
C LYS A 88 12.56 8.82 -13.18
N TYR A 89 12.60 8.80 -14.48
CA TYR A 89 11.56 9.48 -15.26
C TYR A 89 10.21 8.81 -15.00
N GLY A 90 9.24 9.61 -14.54
CA GLY A 90 7.90 9.13 -14.27
C GLY A 90 7.28 9.77 -13.04
N GLN A 91 6.06 9.33 -12.74
CA GLN A 91 5.27 9.78 -11.61
C GLN A 91 4.98 8.61 -10.69
N VAL A 92 4.89 8.88 -9.40
CA VAL A 92 4.49 7.93 -8.37
C VAL A 92 3.19 8.40 -7.77
N GLU A 93 2.17 7.54 -7.78
CA GLU A 93 0.89 7.80 -7.13
C GLU A 93 0.90 7.19 -5.74
N GLU A 94 0.61 8.01 -4.75
CA GLU A 94 0.51 7.59 -3.35
C GLU A 94 -0.86 7.96 -2.78
N THR A 95 -1.30 7.21 -1.78
CA THR A 95 -2.62 7.35 -1.20
C THR A 95 -2.51 7.90 0.21
N PHE A 96 -3.01 9.11 0.41
CA PHE A 96 -3.10 9.78 1.70
C PHE A 96 -4.53 9.81 2.24
N ILE A 97 -4.67 10.04 3.53
CA ILE A 97 -5.97 10.38 4.11
C ILE A 97 -6.27 11.83 3.72
N ALA A 98 -7.42 12.07 3.09
CA ALA A 98 -7.84 13.42 2.77
C ALA A 98 -8.23 14.17 4.05
N THR A 99 -7.59 15.30 4.27
CA THR A 99 -7.96 16.22 5.34
C THR A 99 -9.17 17.05 4.95
N GLU A 100 -9.88 17.59 5.92
CA GLU A 100 -11.00 18.50 5.66
C GLU A 100 -10.51 19.73 4.90
N GLY A 101 -11.26 20.12 3.88
CA GLY A 101 -10.91 21.23 3.00
C GLY A 101 -9.95 20.88 1.85
N MET A 102 -9.48 19.63 1.76
CA MET A 102 -8.66 19.21 0.62
C MET A 102 -9.50 19.06 -0.65
N PHE A 103 -8.99 19.53 -1.78
CA PHE A 103 -9.66 19.46 -3.08
C PHE A 103 -8.75 18.93 -4.18
N THR A 104 -9.34 18.48 -5.26
CA THR A 104 -8.62 18.00 -6.45
C THR A 104 -7.91 19.18 -7.13
N GLY A 105 -6.65 18.96 -7.53
CA GLY A 105 -5.81 20.03 -8.10
C GLY A 105 -4.98 20.79 -7.05
N GLN A 106 -5.20 20.55 -5.76
CA GLN A 106 -4.41 21.16 -4.71
C GLN A 106 -2.98 20.61 -4.69
N PHE A 107 -2.02 21.47 -4.39
CA PHE A 107 -0.65 21.04 -4.12
C PHE A 107 -0.46 20.65 -2.67
N VAL A 108 0.24 19.54 -2.46
CA VAL A 108 0.63 19.04 -1.15
C VAL A 108 2.15 19.02 -1.09
N TYR A 109 2.70 19.56 -0.03
CA TYR A 109 4.14 19.63 0.18
C TYR A 109 4.55 18.66 1.26
N CYS A 110 5.52 17.80 0.97
CA CYS A 110 6.09 16.84 1.90
C CYS A 110 7.57 17.12 2.08
N GLY A 111 8.00 17.28 3.32
CA GLY A 111 9.41 17.47 3.65
C GLY A 111 9.68 18.53 4.71
N LYS A 112 10.93 18.60 5.13
CA LYS A 112 11.38 19.50 6.21
C LYS A 112 11.16 21.00 5.91
N LYS A 113 11.24 21.37 4.65
CA LYS A 113 11.07 22.76 4.18
C LYS A 113 9.74 22.99 3.44
N GLY A 114 8.78 22.08 3.64
CA GLY A 114 7.47 22.14 2.96
C GLY A 114 6.40 22.90 3.71
N MET A 115 6.75 23.60 4.77
CA MET A 115 5.86 24.47 5.54
C MET A 115 5.84 25.87 4.96
#